data_fa568db7f60a60142dfef023905dace0
#
_entry.id   fa568db7f60a60142dfef023905dace0
#
_cell.length_a   1.000
_cell.length_b   1.000
_cell.length_c   1.000
_cell.angle_alpha   90.00
_cell.angle_beta   90.00
_cell.angle_gamma   90.00
#
_symmetry.space_group_name_H-M   'P 1'
#
loop_
_entity.id
_entity.type
_entity.pdbx_description
1 polymer ?
#
loop_
_entity_poly.entity_id
_entity_poly.type
_entity_poly.pdbx_seq_one_letter_code
_entity_poly.pdbx_strand_id
1 'polypeptide(L)'
;MPEIHPSAVIHSDATIGDDCEVGPYCVIGRHVTLGQGNRLHSHIVIDGHTEIGSGNEFFPFASVGVKTQDLKWKGGTTWTRIGDRNTFRENVTVHSATGDGEATVMGSDNHILAYSHIAHNVLLGNHVILSNNGTLAGHVIVEDYAIVGGLAAVHQFCRLGKMSILGGCTKVVSDVAPYMMVDGNPARTRAVNKVGLERNGVTVEAQNAIRQAHRLYFRKGLIGANAVEVIRAEVPQLPEVEHFLSFVETSERGVTR
;
A
#
# COMPACT_ATOMS: atom_id res chain seq x y z
N MET A 1 28.10 -11.03 7.80
CA MET A 1 27.46 -11.30 9.12
C MET A 1 26.72 -10.05 9.55
N PRO A 2 25.56 -10.16 10.25
CA PRO A 2 24.83 -8.98 10.74
C PRO A 2 25.61 -8.24 11.84
N GLU A 3 25.49 -6.91 11.86
CA GLU A 3 25.97 -6.04 12.93
C GLU A 3 24.84 -5.79 13.92
N ILE A 4 24.95 -6.30 15.15
CA ILE A 4 23.89 -6.25 16.15
C ILE A 4 24.35 -5.47 17.37
N HIS A 5 23.62 -4.39 17.72
CA HIS A 5 23.91 -3.60 18.90
C HIS A 5 23.67 -4.43 20.18
N PRO A 6 24.57 -4.36 21.21
CA PRO A 6 24.46 -5.18 22.40
C PRO A 6 23.18 -5.04 23.23
N SER A 7 22.45 -3.93 23.09
CA SER A 7 21.16 -3.71 23.74
C SER A 7 19.96 -4.20 22.94
N ALA A 8 20.14 -4.73 21.74
CA ALA A 8 19.05 -5.34 20.98
C ALA A 8 18.64 -6.68 21.60
N VAL A 9 17.35 -6.99 21.60
CA VAL A 9 16.79 -8.26 22.09
C VAL A 9 16.28 -9.04 20.88
N ILE A 10 17.01 -10.10 20.54
CA ILE A 10 16.68 -10.96 19.40
C ILE A 10 16.40 -12.37 19.91
N HIS A 11 15.25 -12.92 19.51
CA HIS A 11 14.91 -14.29 19.85
C HIS A 11 15.87 -15.27 19.13
N SER A 12 16.31 -16.33 19.80
CA SER A 12 17.25 -17.32 19.25
C SER A 12 16.79 -18.02 17.98
N ASP A 13 15.48 -18.10 17.75
CA ASP A 13 14.87 -18.74 16.59
C ASP A 13 14.67 -17.74 15.42
N ALA A 14 14.92 -16.44 15.63
CA ALA A 14 14.87 -15.46 14.55
C ALA A 14 16.02 -15.65 13.56
N THR A 15 15.73 -15.44 12.28
CA THR A 15 16.74 -15.49 11.22
C THR A 15 17.06 -14.08 10.74
N ILE A 16 18.34 -13.70 10.86
CA ILE A 16 18.84 -12.39 10.42
C ILE A 16 19.82 -12.62 9.27
N GLY A 17 19.53 -12.07 8.10
CA GLY A 17 20.39 -12.17 6.93
C GLY A 17 21.72 -11.43 7.09
N ASP A 18 22.66 -11.73 6.19
CA ASP A 18 23.95 -11.07 6.17
C ASP A 18 23.83 -9.56 5.92
N ASP A 19 24.81 -8.80 6.40
CA ASP A 19 24.92 -7.35 6.22
C ASP A 19 23.73 -6.54 6.74
N CYS A 20 22.93 -7.12 7.64
CA CYS A 20 21.92 -6.39 8.40
C CYS A 20 22.55 -5.58 9.51
N GLU A 21 22.06 -4.36 9.74
CA GLU A 21 22.39 -3.51 10.87
C GLU A 21 21.19 -3.47 11.83
N VAL A 22 21.38 -3.94 13.08
CA VAL A 22 20.34 -3.90 14.12
C VAL A 22 20.77 -2.97 15.24
N GLY A 23 20.16 -1.81 15.30
CA GLY A 23 20.47 -0.73 16.24
C GLY A 23 19.99 -0.99 17.67
N PRO A 24 20.24 -0.01 18.58
CA PRO A 24 19.96 -0.17 20.00
C PRO A 24 18.46 -0.31 20.29
N TYR A 25 18.18 -1.14 21.31
CA TYR A 25 16.82 -1.38 21.84
C TYR A 25 15.81 -1.91 20.81
N CYS A 26 16.27 -2.49 19.71
CA CYS A 26 15.40 -3.24 18.80
C CYS A 26 14.97 -4.56 19.44
N VAL A 27 13.72 -4.97 19.18
CA VAL A 27 13.17 -6.25 19.62
C VAL A 27 12.73 -7.04 18.40
N ILE A 28 13.31 -8.24 18.23
CA ILE A 28 12.99 -9.13 17.11
C ILE A 28 12.45 -10.45 17.68
N GLY A 29 11.20 -10.76 17.31
CA GLY A 29 10.45 -11.91 17.80
C GLY A 29 10.86 -13.24 17.19
N ARG A 30 10.28 -14.32 17.73
CA ARG A 30 10.65 -15.71 17.47
C ARG A 30 10.57 -16.13 16.00
N HIS A 31 9.52 -15.73 15.31
CA HIS A 31 9.19 -16.22 13.96
C HIS A 31 9.50 -15.17 12.89
N VAL A 32 10.48 -14.32 13.15
CA VAL A 32 10.91 -13.27 12.24
C VAL A 32 12.05 -13.77 11.37
N THR A 33 11.91 -13.53 10.06
CA THR A 33 12.99 -13.73 9.08
C THR A 33 13.27 -12.41 8.37
N LEU A 34 14.52 -11.95 8.46
CA LEU A 34 15.03 -10.78 7.73
C LEU A 34 15.98 -11.25 6.63
N GLY A 35 15.76 -10.80 5.38
CA GLY A 35 16.71 -10.94 4.29
C GLY A 35 17.99 -10.13 4.52
N GLN A 36 18.81 -10.00 3.50
CA GLN A 36 20.13 -9.36 3.59
C GLN A 36 20.04 -7.82 3.61
N GLY A 37 21.01 -7.16 4.24
CA GLY A 37 21.22 -5.71 4.14
C GLY A 37 20.07 -4.85 4.68
N ASN A 38 19.24 -5.37 5.58
CA ASN A 38 18.21 -4.58 6.24
C ASN A 38 18.84 -3.71 7.34
N ARG A 39 18.36 -2.47 7.47
CA ARG A 39 18.81 -1.52 8.46
C ARG A 39 17.70 -1.16 9.43
N LEU A 40 17.87 -1.53 10.71
CA LEU A 40 16.99 -1.21 11.81
C LEU A 40 17.66 -0.15 12.68
N HIS A 41 17.14 1.09 12.73
CA HIS A 41 17.75 2.15 13.53
C HIS A 41 17.64 1.85 15.04
N SER A 42 16.75 2.44 15.77
CA SER A 42 16.60 2.16 17.21
C SER A 42 15.15 1.96 17.62
N HIS A 43 14.91 1.19 18.69
CA HIS A 43 13.57 1.01 19.27
C HIS A 43 12.55 0.44 18.25
N ILE A 44 12.99 -0.43 17.35
CA ILE A 44 12.14 -1.10 16.36
C ILE A 44 11.60 -2.39 16.99
N VAL A 45 10.33 -2.68 16.76
CA VAL A 45 9.72 -3.96 17.14
C VAL A 45 9.29 -4.69 15.87
N ILE A 46 9.84 -5.87 15.64
CA ILE A 46 9.38 -6.80 14.61
C ILE A 46 8.98 -8.11 15.29
N ASP A 47 7.74 -8.53 15.15
CA ASP A 47 7.22 -9.71 15.85
C ASP A 47 6.26 -10.52 14.98
N GLY A 48 5.65 -11.59 15.54
CA GLY A 48 4.76 -12.49 14.82
C GLY A 48 5.46 -13.31 13.74
N HIS A 49 4.69 -13.99 12.91
CA HIS A 49 5.22 -14.69 11.72
C HIS A 49 5.47 -13.64 10.62
N THR A 50 6.67 -13.07 10.60
CA THR A 50 7.03 -11.95 9.74
C THR A 50 8.23 -12.28 8.87
N GLU A 51 8.01 -12.24 7.56
CA GLU A 51 9.02 -12.44 6.53
C GLU A 51 9.31 -11.11 5.84
N ILE A 52 10.55 -10.64 5.90
CA ILE A 52 10.99 -9.37 5.32
C ILE A 52 12.12 -9.65 4.33
N GLY A 53 12.00 -9.15 3.13
CA GLY A 53 13.02 -9.22 2.07
C GLY A 53 14.29 -8.47 2.42
N SER A 54 15.00 -7.99 1.43
CA SER A 54 16.34 -7.42 1.55
C SER A 54 16.36 -5.89 1.37
N GLY A 55 17.32 -5.22 2.01
CA GLY A 55 17.59 -3.80 1.82
C GLY A 55 16.50 -2.86 2.33
N ASN A 56 15.67 -3.28 3.25
CA ASN A 56 14.67 -2.41 3.87
C ASN A 56 15.29 -1.56 4.98
N GLU A 57 14.76 -0.36 5.17
CA GLU A 57 15.19 0.56 6.22
C GLU A 57 14.04 0.91 7.17
N PHE A 58 14.27 0.72 8.48
CA PHE A 58 13.28 0.97 9.53
C PHE A 58 13.79 2.08 10.44
N PHE A 59 13.00 3.15 10.56
CA PHE A 59 13.28 4.29 11.42
C PHE A 59 12.69 4.10 12.84
N PRO A 60 13.16 4.89 13.83
CA PRO A 60 12.83 4.65 15.23
C PRO A 60 11.32 4.51 15.52
N PHE A 61 11.01 3.58 16.41
CA PHE A 61 9.67 3.27 16.90
C PHE A 61 8.72 2.65 15.86
N ALA A 62 9.22 2.18 14.71
CA ALA A 62 8.40 1.38 13.81
C ALA A 62 8.04 0.04 14.48
N SER A 63 6.80 -0.42 14.27
CA SER A 63 6.27 -1.67 14.83
C SER A 63 5.64 -2.50 13.70
N VAL A 64 6.21 -3.67 13.43
CA VAL A 64 5.89 -4.48 12.25
C VAL A 64 5.57 -5.92 12.63
N GLY A 65 4.53 -6.48 12.03
CA GLY A 65 4.14 -7.88 12.21
C GLY A 65 3.43 -8.18 13.51
N VAL A 66 3.19 -7.17 14.34
CA VAL A 66 2.47 -7.36 15.61
C VAL A 66 1.03 -7.79 15.37
N LYS A 67 0.44 -8.40 16.39
CA LYS A 67 -0.93 -8.90 16.36
C LYS A 67 -1.92 -7.88 15.81
N THR A 68 -2.85 -8.35 14.97
CA THR A 68 -3.97 -7.56 14.45
C THR A 68 -4.76 -6.83 15.54
N GLN A 69 -5.27 -5.64 15.22
CA GLN A 69 -6.22 -4.91 16.08
C GLN A 69 -7.69 -5.31 15.84
N ASP A 70 -7.95 -6.19 14.87
CA ASP A 70 -9.32 -6.65 14.59
C ASP A 70 -9.85 -7.51 15.73
N LEU A 71 -10.98 -7.09 16.30
CA LEU A 71 -11.67 -7.83 17.37
C LEU A 71 -12.19 -9.20 16.93
N LYS A 72 -12.24 -9.47 15.63
CA LYS A 72 -12.61 -10.79 15.07
C LYS A 72 -11.52 -11.82 15.17
N TRP A 73 -10.30 -11.45 15.55
CA TRP A 73 -9.20 -12.40 15.68
C TRP A 73 -9.49 -13.46 16.75
N LYS A 74 -9.41 -14.72 16.36
CA LYS A 74 -9.76 -15.87 17.21
C LYS A 74 -8.56 -16.75 17.57
N GLY A 75 -7.34 -16.26 17.32
CA GLY A 75 -6.14 -17.06 17.40
C GLY A 75 -5.73 -17.62 16.03
N GLY A 76 -4.69 -18.46 16.00
CA GLY A 76 -4.12 -19.01 14.78
C GLY A 76 -2.83 -18.35 14.37
N THR A 77 -2.24 -18.83 13.27
CA THR A 77 -1.01 -18.31 12.68
C THR A 77 -1.34 -17.32 11.58
N THR A 78 -0.99 -16.06 11.81
CA THR A 78 -1.20 -14.97 10.85
C THR A 78 0.14 -14.37 10.42
N TRP A 79 0.24 -13.96 9.17
CA TRP A 79 1.50 -13.58 8.55
C TRP A 79 1.58 -12.10 8.20
N THR A 80 2.83 -11.61 8.18
CA THR A 80 3.21 -10.35 7.55
C THR A 80 4.34 -10.64 6.57
N ARG A 81 4.16 -10.30 5.30
CA ARG A 81 5.16 -10.51 4.24
C ARG A 81 5.50 -9.20 3.57
N ILE A 82 6.78 -8.86 3.57
CA ILE A 82 7.30 -7.58 3.08
C ILE A 82 8.41 -7.86 2.08
N GLY A 83 8.35 -7.23 0.91
CA GLY A 83 9.36 -7.32 -0.13
C GLY A 83 10.65 -6.56 0.21
N ASP A 84 11.31 -6.06 -0.81
CA ASP A 84 12.64 -5.48 -0.72
C ASP A 84 12.64 -3.95 -0.77
N ARG A 85 13.69 -3.31 -0.26
CA ARG A 85 14.00 -1.87 -0.41
C ARG A 85 12.87 -0.93 0.01
N ASN A 86 12.07 -1.33 0.98
CA ASN A 86 11.06 -0.44 1.56
C ASN A 86 11.68 0.44 2.64
N THR A 87 11.13 1.65 2.78
CA THR A 87 11.47 2.58 3.85
C THR A 87 10.28 2.74 4.79
N PHE A 88 10.47 2.42 6.07
CA PHE A 88 9.47 2.61 7.13
C PHE A 88 9.95 3.73 8.05
N ARG A 89 9.29 4.87 8.00
CA ARG A 89 9.64 6.03 8.82
C ARG A 89 9.14 5.87 10.25
N GLU A 90 9.41 6.89 11.06
CA GLU A 90 9.19 6.87 12.51
C GLU A 90 7.72 6.55 12.86
N ASN A 91 7.53 5.70 13.85
CA ASN A 91 6.21 5.33 14.39
C ASN A 91 5.25 4.68 13.37
N VAL A 92 5.76 4.14 12.27
CA VAL A 92 4.94 3.34 11.35
C VAL A 92 4.48 2.07 12.03
N THR A 93 3.23 1.67 11.78
CA THR A 93 2.69 0.40 12.25
C THR A 93 2.19 -0.45 11.10
N VAL A 94 2.60 -1.73 11.07
CA VAL A 94 2.15 -2.74 10.12
C VAL A 94 1.66 -3.95 10.91
N HIS A 95 0.39 -4.29 10.82
CA HIS A 95 -0.19 -5.41 11.57
C HIS A 95 -0.31 -6.68 10.74
N SER A 96 -0.16 -7.82 11.38
CA SER A 96 -0.42 -9.13 10.78
C SER A 96 -1.89 -9.30 10.39
N ALA A 97 -2.19 -10.28 9.54
CA ALA A 97 -3.55 -10.61 9.16
C ALA A 97 -4.42 -11.05 10.34
N THR A 98 -5.72 -11.20 10.11
CA THR A 98 -6.70 -11.60 11.15
C THR A 98 -7.06 -13.08 11.08
N GLY A 99 -7.24 -13.64 9.89
CA GLY A 99 -7.62 -15.05 9.71
C GLY A 99 -6.42 -16.00 9.76
N ASP A 100 -6.63 -17.19 10.28
CA ASP A 100 -5.60 -18.22 10.33
C ASP A 100 -5.09 -18.56 8.92
N GLY A 101 -3.76 -18.59 8.75
CA GLY A 101 -3.08 -18.79 7.47
C GLY A 101 -3.05 -17.56 6.54
N GLU A 102 -3.77 -16.49 6.86
CA GLU A 102 -3.79 -15.27 6.05
C GLU A 102 -2.56 -14.38 6.26
N ALA A 103 -2.34 -13.45 5.33
CA ALA A 103 -1.22 -12.53 5.35
C ALA A 103 -1.61 -11.07 5.08
N THR A 104 -0.95 -10.14 5.75
CA THR A 104 -0.74 -8.77 5.28
C THR A 104 0.49 -8.78 4.37
N VAL A 105 0.37 -8.28 3.16
CA VAL A 105 1.42 -8.38 2.14
C VAL A 105 1.80 -6.99 1.62
N MET A 106 3.09 -6.72 1.53
CA MET A 106 3.66 -5.52 0.95
C MET A 106 4.71 -5.89 -0.09
N GLY A 107 4.65 -5.24 -1.23
CA GLY A 107 5.68 -5.35 -2.28
C GLY A 107 6.97 -4.64 -1.91
N SER A 108 7.66 -4.15 -2.92
CA SER A 108 9.00 -3.56 -2.83
C SER A 108 9.01 -2.08 -3.17
N ASP A 109 10.11 -1.39 -2.80
CA ASP A 109 10.38 0.00 -3.16
C ASP A 109 9.32 1.00 -2.62
N ASN A 110 8.64 0.68 -1.53
CA ASN A 110 7.61 1.52 -0.94
C ASN A 110 8.21 2.53 0.06
N HIS A 111 7.61 3.71 0.14
CA HIS A 111 7.93 4.74 1.12
C HIS A 111 6.76 4.96 2.08
N ILE A 112 6.89 4.45 3.29
CA ILE A 112 5.87 4.53 4.33
C ILE A 112 6.32 5.59 5.33
N LEU A 113 5.73 6.80 5.22
CA LEU A 113 6.17 7.96 5.99
C LEU A 113 5.62 7.93 7.42
N ALA A 114 6.16 8.83 8.25
CA ALA A 114 5.97 8.79 9.69
C ALA A 114 4.50 8.73 10.12
N TYR A 115 4.24 7.93 11.17
CA TYR A 115 2.91 7.69 11.75
C TYR A 115 1.89 7.03 10.82
N SER A 116 2.30 6.50 9.67
CA SER A 116 1.38 5.76 8.80
C SER A 116 0.99 4.42 9.40
N HIS A 117 -0.23 3.96 9.07
CA HIS A 117 -0.77 2.70 9.54
C HIS A 117 -1.21 1.80 8.40
N ILE A 118 -0.74 0.56 8.42
CA ILE A 118 -1.16 -0.52 7.51
C ILE A 118 -1.83 -1.59 8.36
N ALA A 119 -3.15 -1.71 8.25
CA ALA A 119 -3.94 -2.67 9.02
C ALA A 119 -3.80 -4.09 8.45
N HIS A 120 -4.48 -5.02 9.12
CA HIS A 120 -4.51 -6.43 8.78
C HIS A 120 -5.03 -6.70 7.36
N ASN A 121 -4.49 -7.74 6.72
CA ASN A 121 -4.94 -8.20 5.40
C ASN A 121 -4.81 -7.17 4.26
N VAL A 122 -4.05 -6.09 4.45
CA VAL A 122 -3.74 -5.16 3.36
C VAL A 122 -2.86 -5.86 2.34
N LEU A 123 -3.16 -5.66 1.06
CA LEU A 123 -2.31 -6.03 -0.07
C LEU A 123 -1.77 -4.75 -0.71
N LEU A 124 -0.50 -4.46 -0.50
CA LEU A 124 0.16 -3.27 -0.98
C LEU A 124 1.19 -3.64 -2.05
N GLY A 125 1.08 -3.03 -3.22
CA GLY A 125 1.96 -3.25 -4.36
C GLY A 125 3.36 -2.64 -4.18
N ASN A 126 3.96 -2.24 -5.30
CA ASN A 126 5.31 -1.71 -5.35
C ASN A 126 5.30 -0.19 -5.59
N HIS A 127 6.38 0.50 -5.17
CA HIS A 127 6.55 1.95 -5.37
C HIS A 127 5.41 2.81 -4.81
N VAL A 128 4.71 2.32 -3.79
CA VAL A 128 3.62 3.04 -3.13
C VAL A 128 4.20 4.04 -2.13
N ILE A 129 3.57 5.21 -2.05
CA ILE A 129 3.90 6.22 -1.04
C ILE A 129 2.71 6.40 -0.10
N LEU A 130 2.89 6.11 1.18
CA LEU A 130 2.00 6.55 2.24
C LEU A 130 2.62 7.79 2.90
N SER A 131 2.03 8.96 2.68
CA SER A 131 2.46 10.19 3.35
C SER A 131 2.11 10.16 4.84
N ASN A 132 2.69 11.08 5.62
CA ASN A 132 2.55 11.11 7.07
C ASN A 132 1.09 10.94 7.54
N ASN A 133 0.88 10.06 8.51
CA ASN A 133 -0.44 9.70 9.03
C ASN A 133 -1.40 9.09 7.99
N GLY A 134 -0.92 8.63 6.83
CA GLY A 134 -1.72 7.88 5.87
C GLY A 134 -2.18 6.57 6.49
N THR A 135 -3.48 6.25 6.40
CA THR A 135 -4.06 5.08 7.09
C THR A 135 -4.80 4.18 6.10
N LEU A 136 -4.40 2.92 6.06
CA LEU A 136 -5.09 1.86 5.33
C LEU A 136 -5.79 0.93 6.33
N ALA A 137 -7.11 0.87 6.28
CA ALA A 137 -7.88 -0.07 7.09
C ALA A 137 -7.78 -1.51 6.54
N GLY A 138 -8.35 -2.48 7.26
CA GLY A 138 -8.25 -3.89 6.89
C GLY A 138 -8.73 -4.22 5.49
N HIS A 139 -8.06 -5.19 4.84
CA HIS A 139 -8.40 -5.70 3.49
C HIS A 139 -8.35 -4.63 2.37
N VAL A 140 -7.66 -3.52 2.58
CA VAL A 140 -7.42 -2.56 1.49
C VAL A 140 -6.41 -3.13 0.51
N ILE A 141 -6.68 -2.95 -0.79
CA ILE A 141 -5.76 -3.31 -1.87
C ILE A 141 -5.21 -2.03 -2.47
N VAL A 142 -3.90 -1.90 -2.55
CA VAL A 142 -3.22 -0.76 -3.16
C VAL A 142 -2.33 -1.26 -4.29
N GLU A 143 -2.63 -0.83 -5.51
CA GLU A 143 -1.83 -1.18 -6.68
C GLU A 143 -0.57 -0.32 -6.77
N ASP A 144 0.36 -0.71 -7.66
CA ASP A 144 1.66 -0.07 -7.82
C ASP A 144 1.59 1.44 -8.08
N TYR A 145 2.57 2.16 -7.58
CA TYR A 145 2.74 3.61 -7.76
C TYR A 145 1.60 4.47 -7.21
N ALA A 146 0.71 3.93 -6.40
CA ALA A 146 -0.33 4.73 -5.76
C ALA A 146 0.27 5.64 -4.66
N ILE A 147 -0.32 6.82 -4.48
CA ILE A 147 0.09 7.78 -3.46
C ILE A 147 -1.08 8.07 -2.54
N VAL A 148 -0.89 7.82 -1.25
CA VAL A 148 -1.83 8.20 -0.20
C VAL A 148 -1.34 9.49 0.47
N GLY A 149 -2.06 10.57 0.29
CA GLY A 149 -1.72 11.88 0.85
C GLY A 149 -1.73 11.90 2.38
N GLY A 150 -1.07 12.90 2.97
CA GLY A 150 -0.99 13.03 4.42
C GLY A 150 -2.36 13.14 5.08
N LEU A 151 -2.54 12.48 6.23
CA LEU A 151 -3.80 12.44 6.98
C LEU A 151 -4.99 11.83 6.19
N ALA A 152 -4.74 11.18 5.06
CA ALA A 152 -5.78 10.49 4.31
C ALA A 152 -6.07 9.12 4.93
N ALA A 153 -7.35 8.72 4.91
CA ALA A 153 -7.81 7.45 5.44
C ALA A 153 -8.61 6.67 4.41
N VAL A 154 -8.28 5.39 4.26
CA VAL A 154 -8.93 4.48 3.32
C VAL A 154 -9.73 3.44 4.10
N HIS A 155 -11.04 3.40 3.86
CA HIS A 155 -11.95 2.46 4.52
C HIS A 155 -11.65 1.02 4.09
N GLN A 156 -11.94 0.07 4.99
CA GLN A 156 -11.75 -1.37 4.74
C GLN A 156 -12.40 -1.84 3.42
N PHE A 157 -11.73 -2.79 2.75
CA PHE A 157 -12.15 -3.40 1.49
C PHE A 157 -12.15 -2.45 0.27
N CYS A 158 -11.64 -1.22 0.39
CA CYS A 158 -11.45 -0.36 -0.77
C CYS A 158 -10.21 -0.75 -1.55
N ARG A 159 -10.24 -0.47 -2.86
CA ARG A 159 -9.10 -0.64 -3.76
C ARG A 159 -8.61 0.72 -4.23
N LEU A 160 -7.30 0.91 -4.22
CA LEU A 160 -6.62 2.06 -4.81
C LEU A 160 -5.91 1.59 -6.08
N GLY A 161 -6.37 2.02 -7.23
CA GLY A 161 -5.82 1.61 -8.52
C GLY A 161 -4.43 2.18 -8.79
N LYS A 162 -3.75 1.59 -9.74
CA LYS A 162 -2.38 1.91 -10.18
C LYS A 162 -2.20 3.41 -10.45
N MET A 163 -1.11 3.99 -9.95
CA MET A 163 -0.80 5.42 -10.12
C MET A 163 -1.91 6.38 -9.67
N SER A 164 -2.85 5.92 -8.84
CA SER A 164 -3.84 6.84 -8.23
C SER A 164 -3.17 7.73 -7.18
N ILE A 165 -3.75 8.90 -6.93
CA ILE A 165 -3.27 9.81 -5.88
C ILE A 165 -4.44 10.31 -5.04
N LEU A 166 -4.32 10.20 -3.74
CA LEU A 166 -5.22 10.80 -2.76
C LEU A 166 -4.62 12.13 -2.28
N GLY A 167 -5.40 13.20 -2.32
CA GLY A 167 -5.05 14.46 -1.68
C GLY A 167 -4.96 14.32 -0.15
N GLY A 168 -4.34 15.29 0.52
CA GLY A 168 -4.28 15.31 1.98
C GLY A 168 -5.67 15.37 2.62
N CYS A 169 -5.84 14.79 3.81
CA CYS A 169 -7.09 14.75 4.56
C CYS A 169 -8.28 14.07 3.83
N THR A 170 -8.01 13.29 2.79
CA THR A 170 -9.05 12.62 2.00
C THR A 170 -9.61 11.41 2.74
N LYS A 171 -10.95 11.30 2.81
CA LYS A 171 -11.65 10.11 3.33
C LYS A 171 -12.22 9.26 2.20
N VAL A 172 -11.60 8.12 1.93
CA VAL A 172 -12.01 7.16 0.90
C VAL A 172 -12.93 6.10 1.48
N VAL A 173 -14.11 5.91 0.87
CA VAL A 173 -15.10 4.89 1.28
C VAL A 173 -15.55 3.98 0.14
N SER A 174 -15.07 4.23 -1.07
CA SER A 174 -15.29 3.46 -2.29
C SER A 174 -13.98 3.35 -3.07
N ASP A 175 -13.90 2.47 -4.06
CA ASP A 175 -12.68 2.25 -4.84
C ASP A 175 -12.21 3.51 -5.57
N VAL A 176 -10.91 3.69 -5.67
CA VAL A 176 -10.29 4.77 -6.44
C VAL A 176 -9.74 4.19 -7.73
N ALA A 177 -10.29 4.61 -8.86
CA ALA A 177 -9.88 4.09 -10.16
C ALA A 177 -8.39 4.37 -10.47
N PRO A 178 -7.73 3.49 -11.25
CA PRO A 178 -6.35 3.69 -11.68
C PRO A 178 -6.15 5.06 -12.35
N TYR A 179 -4.99 5.65 -12.13
CA TYR A 179 -4.55 6.91 -12.76
C TYR A 179 -5.32 8.16 -12.34
N MET A 180 -6.22 8.06 -11.38
CA MET A 180 -7.05 9.20 -10.96
C MET A 180 -6.47 9.94 -9.77
N MET A 181 -6.70 11.25 -9.76
CA MET A 181 -6.54 12.11 -8.59
C MET A 181 -7.87 12.22 -7.87
N VAL A 182 -7.86 11.93 -6.58
CA VAL A 182 -9.02 11.97 -5.68
C VAL A 182 -8.74 12.89 -4.52
N ASP A 183 -9.71 13.68 -4.10
CA ASP A 183 -9.54 14.61 -3.00
C ASP A 183 -10.86 14.87 -2.27
N GLY A 184 -10.77 15.24 -0.99
CA GLY A 184 -11.89 15.69 -0.17
C GLY A 184 -12.43 14.67 0.84
N ASN A 185 -13.36 15.15 1.67
CA ASN A 185 -14.11 14.37 2.66
C ASN A 185 -15.62 14.72 2.55
N PRO A 186 -16.44 13.85 1.92
CA PRO A 186 -16.07 12.59 1.29
C PRO A 186 -15.21 12.76 0.02
N ALA A 187 -14.44 11.72 -0.31
CA ALA A 187 -13.56 11.68 -1.48
C ALA A 187 -14.33 11.84 -2.79
N ARG A 188 -13.74 12.56 -3.75
CA ARG A 188 -14.29 12.72 -5.10
C ARG A 188 -13.17 12.68 -6.14
N THR A 189 -13.43 12.04 -7.27
CA THR A 189 -12.51 12.04 -8.42
C THR A 189 -12.45 13.42 -9.05
N ARG A 190 -11.26 14.05 -9.04
CA ARG A 190 -11.03 15.41 -9.51
C ARG A 190 -10.52 15.45 -10.94
N ALA A 191 -9.51 14.65 -11.24
CA ALA A 191 -8.79 14.68 -12.50
C ALA A 191 -8.01 13.37 -12.73
N VAL A 192 -7.34 13.30 -13.87
CA VAL A 192 -6.28 12.32 -14.12
C VAL A 192 -4.98 12.77 -13.43
N ASN A 193 -4.25 11.85 -12.83
CA ASN A 193 -2.92 12.07 -12.22
C ASN A 193 -1.86 12.27 -13.31
N LYS A 194 -1.92 13.41 -14.00
CA LYS A 194 -1.01 13.73 -15.11
C LYS A 194 0.47 13.62 -14.71
N VAL A 195 0.81 14.21 -13.57
CA VAL A 195 2.20 14.24 -13.08
C VAL A 195 2.72 12.82 -12.78
N GLY A 196 1.88 11.98 -12.16
CA GLY A 196 2.24 10.59 -11.90
C GLY A 196 2.47 9.79 -13.18
N LEU A 197 1.59 9.97 -14.18
CA LEU A 197 1.75 9.33 -15.48
C LEU A 197 3.03 9.74 -16.20
N GLU A 198 3.35 11.04 -16.24
CA GLU A 198 4.56 11.57 -16.87
C GLU A 198 5.83 11.05 -16.18
N ARG A 199 5.88 11.08 -14.84
CA ARG A 199 7.05 10.62 -14.06
C ARG A 199 7.32 9.13 -14.20
N ASN A 200 6.27 8.34 -14.44
CA ASN A 200 6.39 6.88 -14.62
C ASN A 200 6.44 6.47 -16.10
N GLY A 201 6.72 7.39 -17.00
CA GLY A 201 7.01 7.09 -18.41
C GLY A 201 5.81 6.63 -19.24
N VAL A 202 4.57 6.90 -18.79
CA VAL A 202 3.37 6.59 -19.57
C VAL A 202 3.36 7.44 -20.84
N THR A 203 3.18 6.81 -21.98
CA THR A 203 3.23 7.48 -23.29
C THR A 203 2.18 8.58 -23.43
N VAL A 204 2.43 9.59 -24.25
CA VAL A 204 1.49 10.67 -24.51
C VAL A 204 0.17 10.13 -25.08
N GLU A 205 0.25 9.08 -25.91
CA GLU A 205 -0.92 8.41 -26.46
C GLU A 205 -1.78 7.78 -25.35
N ALA A 206 -1.18 6.99 -24.45
CA ALA A 206 -1.88 6.39 -23.33
C ALA A 206 -2.46 7.45 -22.37
N GLN A 207 -1.72 8.52 -22.08
CA GLN A 207 -2.23 9.64 -21.28
C GLN A 207 -3.46 10.29 -21.91
N ASN A 208 -3.49 10.44 -23.25
CA ASN A 208 -4.64 10.97 -23.97
C ASN A 208 -5.84 10.01 -23.89
N ALA A 209 -5.62 8.71 -24.07
CA ALA A 209 -6.66 7.69 -23.95
C ALA A 209 -7.24 7.64 -22.53
N ILE A 210 -6.40 7.68 -21.48
CA ILE A 210 -6.84 7.77 -20.07
C ILE A 210 -7.68 9.04 -19.84
N ARG A 211 -7.28 10.20 -20.37
CA ARG A 211 -8.06 11.44 -20.26
C ARG A 211 -9.43 11.34 -20.95
N GLN A 212 -9.49 10.68 -22.09
CA GLN A 212 -10.74 10.42 -22.78
C GLN A 212 -11.66 9.50 -21.99
N ALA A 213 -11.11 8.38 -21.45
CA ALA A 213 -11.82 7.46 -20.57
C ALA A 213 -12.35 8.17 -19.30
N HIS A 214 -11.50 8.97 -18.64
CA HIS A 214 -11.92 9.79 -17.50
C HIS A 214 -13.10 10.70 -17.82
N ARG A 215 -13.06 11.42 -18.95
CA ARG A 215 -14.15 12.31 -19.38
C ARG A 215 -15.46 11.54 -19.59
N LEU A 216 -15.38 10.39 -20.26
CA LEU A 216 -16.55 9.54 -20.52
C LEU A 216 -17.12 8.97 -19.22
N TYR A 217 -16.28 8.43 -18.35
CA TYR A 217 -16.72 7.75 -17.12
C TYR A 217 -17.20 8.71 -16.02
N PHE A 218 -16.50 9.84 -15.81
CA PHE A 218 -16.75 10.72 -14.68
C PHE A 218 -17.47 12.02 -15.00
N ARG A 219 -17.51 12.48 -16.26
CA ARG A 219 -18.01 13.82 -16.63
C ARG A 219 -19.21 13.84 -17.54
N LYS A 220 -19.44 12.80 -18.36
CA LYS A 220 -20.58 12.78 -19.30
C LYS A 220 -21.89 12.23 -18.71
N GLY A 221 -21.96 11.97 -17.40
CA GLY A 221 -23.18 11.46 -16.77
C GLY A 221 -23.49 9.99 -17.09
N LEU A 222 -22.63 9.30 -17.82
CA LEU A 222 -22.76 7.88 -18.07
C LEU A 222 -22.51 7.10 -16.77
N ILE A 223 -23.23 5.99 -16.56
CA ILE A 223 -23.16 5.22 -15.31
C ILE A 223 -22.87 3.76 -15.63
N GLY A 224 -21.94 3.16 -14.87
CA GLY A 224 -21.67 1.71 -14.87
C GLY A 224 -21.38 1.16 -16.28
N ALA A 225 -22.08 0.10 -16.65
CA ALA A 225 -21.86 -0.63 -17.89
C ALA A 225 -21.94 0.26 -19.15
N ASN A 226 -22.87 1.20 -19.21
CA ASN A 226 -22.98 2.10 -20.36
C ASN A 226 -21.72 2.95 -20.58
N ALA A 227 -21.07 3.40 -19.49
CA ALA A 227 -19.81 4.14 -19.61
C ALA A 227 -18.69 3.24 -20.14
N VAL A 228 -18.64 2.01 -19.67
CA VAL A 228 -17.65 1.00 -20.12
C VAL A 228 -17.82 0.70 -21.60
N GLU A 229 -19.04 0.44 -22.08
CA GLU A 229 -19.33 0.17 -23.49
C GLU A 229 -18.88 1.33 -24.40
N VAL A 230 -19.20 2.57 -24.01
CA VAL A 230 -18.79 3.75 -24.77
C VAL A 230 -17.26 3.91 -24.77
N ILE A 231 -16.59 3.65 -23.66
CA ILE A 231 -15.11 3.71 -23.60
C ILE A 231 -14.50 2.63 -24.50
N ARG A 232 -15.05 1.41 -24.50
CA ARG A 232 -14.58 0.34 -25.40
C ARG A 232 -14.74 0.68 -26.87
N ALA A 233 -15.80 1.41 -27.22
CA ALA A 233 -16.10 1.80 -28.61
C ALA A 233 -15.30 3.03 -29.09
N GLU A 234 -15.07 4.02 -28.23
CA GLU A 234 -14.55 5.33 -28.64
C GLU A 234 -13.09 5.58 -28.26
N VAL A 235 -12.52 4.83 -27.28
CA VAL A 235 -11.16 5.06 -26.76
C VAL A 235 -10.21 4.00 -27.31
N PRO A 236 -8.98 4.36 -27.75
CA PRO A 236 -7.96 3.36 -28.10
C PRO A 236 -7.75 2.36 -26.97
N GLN A 237 -7.86 1.06 -27.26
CA GLN A 237 -7.74 -0.01 -26.28
C GLN A 237 -6.27 -0.32 -25.99
N LEU A 238 -5.63 0.58 -25.26
CA LEU A 238 -4.26 0.45 -24.76
C LEU A 238 -4.24 -0.29 -23.42
N PRO A 239 -3.13 -0.88 -23.01
CA PRO A 239 -3.04 -1.62 -21.73
C PRO A 239 -3.55 -0.84 -20.52
N GLU A 240 -3.33 0.47 -20.48
CA GLU A 240 -3.78 1.33 -19.40
C GLU A 240 -5.30 1.52 -19.39
N VAL A 241 -5.91 1.60 -20.58
CA VAL A 241 -7.37 1.69 -20.71
C VAL A 241 -8.05 0.38 -20.34
N GLU A 242 -7.48 -0.74 -20.79
CA GLU A 242 -7.95 -2.08 -20.42
C GLU A 242 -7.86 -2.30 -18.91
N HIS A 243 -6.75 -1.87 -18.29
CA HIS A 243 -6.60 -1.93 -16.83
C HIS A 243 -7.66 -1.08 -16.11
N PHE A 244 -7.88 0.16 -16.57
CA PHE A 244 -8.95 1.02 -16.04
C PHE A 244 -10.32 0.36 -16.15
N LEU A 245 -10.66 -0.21 -17.32
CA LEU A 245 -11.94 -0.88 -17.55
C LEU A 245 -12.10 -2.10 -16.66
N SER A 246 -11.11 -2.98 -16.61
CA SER A 246 -11.11 -4.16 -15.73
C SER A 246 -11.30 -3.78 -14.26
N PHE A 247 -10.63 -2.72 -13.80
CA PHE A 247 -10.75 -2.24 -12.43
C PHE A 247 -12.17 -1.78 -12.11
N VAL A 248 -12.79 -0.98 -12.98
CA VAL A 248 -14.13 -0.44 -12.73
C VAL A 248 -15.22 -1.50 -12.86
N GLU A 249 -15.07 -2.47 -13.75
CA GLU A 249 -15.99 -3.60 -13.91
C GLU A 249 -15.99 -4.55 -12.72
N THR A 250 -14.81 -4.75 -12.10
CA THR A 250 -14.63 -5.63 -10.94
C THR A 250 -14.77 -4.94 -9.60
N SER A 251 -15.19 -3.67 -9.58
CA SER A 251 -15.34 -2.92 -8.34
C SER A 251 -16.62 -3.32 -7.59
N GLU A 252 -16.46 -3.98 -6.44
CA GLU A 252 -17.57 -4.40 -5.58
C GLU A 252 -18.12 -3.24 -4.73
N ARG A 253 -17.28 -2.30 -4.33
CA ARG A 253 -17.65 -1.14 -3.51
C ARG A 253 -18.12 0.06 -4.30
N GLY A 254 -18.11 -0.04 -5.63
CA GLY A 254 -18.32 1.09 -6.52
C GLY A 254 -17.09 2.02 -6.56
N VAL A 255 -17.00 2.81 -7.61
CA VAL A 255 -15.88 3.72 -7.87
C VAL A 255 -16.21 5.12 -7.35
N THR A 256 -15.28 5.74 -6.63
CA THR A 256 -15.34 7.14 -6.15
C THR A 256 -15.53 8.10 -7.34
N ARG A 257 -16.59 8.90 -7.33
CA ARG A 257 -16.99 9.84 -8.40
C ARG A 257 -16.87 11.30 -8.00
#